data_cb6ff0af09e281caaefba5b9f8ea3000
#
_entry.id   cb6ff0af09e281caaefba5b9f8ea3000
#
_cell.length_a   1.000
_cell.length_b   1.000
_cell.length_c   1.000
_cell.angle_alpha   90.00
_cell.angle_beta   90.00
_cell.angle_gamma   90.00
#
_symmetry.space_group_name_H-M   'P 1'
#
loop_
_entity.id
_entity.type
_entity.pdbx_description
1 polymer ?
#
loop_
_entity_poly.entity_id
_entity_poly.type
_entity_poly.pdbx_seq_one_letter_code
_entity_poly.pdbx_strand_id
1 'polypeptide(L)'
;MQAAQAFEGGVAPFPTGSTGEYIAALPPIPGLFAVEQFNYSSSSGLYDNKGNKLPIPFSSSATSVTTRLLASYGVEWLGAKVYTQLVLPVVALHTEVAGHGESHNGLSNVTVTPVLLRWDVAAHTNVTAGFDIALQTGSYNPARTSVAVGYTSWQPVLAIRHNNPEGLDLGISNRLLINDTNSSTHYRSGSAYVADFIGGWNIGKWKVGLTGSYLNQFTDDRQNGVDITGNRARTFALGPTVAYNAGPFSINMNYQKGLYAANTAKSDAVWINFAMPLWLGGGH
;
A
#
# COMPACT_ATOMS: atom_id res chain seq x y z
N MET A 1 18.39 17.83 -16.81
CA MET A 1 17.16 18.24 -16.10
C MET A 1 16.62 16.98 -15.46
N GLN A 2 16.76 16.82 -14.14
CA GLN A 2 16.04 15.78 -13.41
C GLN A 2 14.56 16.11 -13.56
N ALA A 3 13.79 15.24 -14.23
CA ALA A 3 12.34 15.34 -14.18
C ALA A 3 11.95 15.25 -12.70
N ALA A 4 11.25 16.28 -12.22
CA ALA A 4 10.84 16.35 -10.82
C ALA A 4 9.85 15.21 -10.54
N GLN A 5 10.37 14.10 -10.07
CA GLN A 5 9.61 13.03 -9.46
C GLN A 5 9.75 13.17 -7.95
N ALA A 6 8.64 13.32 -7.28
CA ALA A 6 8.62 13.28 -5.84
C ALA A 6 8.84 11.85 -5.35
N PHE A 7 9.36 11.73 -4.16
CA PHE A 7 10.04 10.56 -3.62
C PHE A 7 11.33 10.23 -4.39
N GLU A 8 12.31 9.70 -3.70
CA GLU A 8 13.57 9.29 -4.29
C GLU A 8 13.35 8.20 -5.36
N GLY A 9 13.82 8.46 -6.58
CA GLY A 9 13.62 7.57 -7.72
C GLY A 9 12.16 7.41 -8.16
N GLY A 10 11.22 8.25 -7.67
CA GLY A 10 9.80 8.17 -7.99
C GLY A 10 9.05 7.01 -7.31
N VAL A 11 9.67 6.35 -6.34
CA VAL A 11 9.10 5.18 -5.64
C VAL A 11 8.67 5.57 -4.22
N ALA A 12 7.38 5.45 -3.95
CA ALA A 12 6.86 5.60 -2.59
C ALA A 12 7.13 4.33 -1.76
N PRO A 13 7.40 4.45 -0.43
CA PRO A 13 7.69 3.30 0.43
C PRO A 13 6.44 2.46 0.77
N PHE A 14 5.28 2.82 0.24
CA PHE A 14 4.02 2.11 0.38
C PHE A 14 3.25 2.12 -0.96
N PRO A 15 2.85 0.94 -1.48
CA PRO A 15 2.06 0.84 -2.69
C PRO A 15 0.60 1.19 -2.40
N THR A 16 0.16 2.38 -2.83
CA THR A 16 -1.22 2.86 -2.64
C THR A 16 -2.24 1.90 -3.25
N GLY A 17 -3.36 1.69 -2.54
CA GLY A 17 -4.41 0.78 -2.97
C GLY A 17 -4.19 -0.69 -2.56
N SER A 18 -3.03 -1.03 -1.98
CA SER A 18 -2.73 -2.40 -1.56
C SER A 18 -3.54 -2.88 -0.35
N THR A 19 -4.05 -1.96 0.47
CA THR A 19 -4.86 -2.34 1.62
C THR A 19 -6.26 -2.81 1.20
N GLY A 20 -6.91 -2.10 0.29
CA GLY A 20 -8.16 -2.48 -0.39
C GLY A 20 -9.14 -3.27 0.49
N GLU A 21 -9.39 -4.52 0.14
CA GLU A 21 -10.28 -5.44 0.84
C GLU A 21 -9.88 -5.71 2.29
N TYR A 22 -8.61 -5.51 2.64
CA TYR A 22 -8.06 -5.82 3.96
C TYR A 22 -8.07 -4.65 4.94
N ILE A 23 -8.73 -3.55 4.60
CA ILE A 23 -8.95 -2.42 5.52
C ILE A 23 -9.63 -2.94 6.78
N ALA A 24 -8.93 -2.85 7.92
CA ALA A 24 -9.39 -3.31 9.23
C ALA A 24 -9.98 -4.75 9.25
N ALA A 25 -9.69 -5.56 8.25
CA ALA A 25 -10.19 -6.93 8.09
C ALA A 25 -9.29 -7.94 8.82
N LEU A 26 -9.17 -7.81 10.14
CA LEU A 26 -8.37 -8.69 10.98
C LEU A 26 -9.23 -9.85 11.49
N PRO A 27 -8.73 -11.12 11.48
CA PRO A 27 -9.47 -12.27 12.00
C PRO A 27 -9.77 -12.10 13.49
N PRO A 28 -11.02 -12.39 13.95
CA PRO A 28 -11.36 -12.23 15.36
C PRO A 28 -10.87 -13.38 16.27
N ILE A 29 -10.28 -14.41 15.70
CA ILE A 29 -9.84 -15.66 16.35
C ILE A 29 -8.30 -15.75 16.37
N PRO A 30 -7.70 -16.46 17.35
CA PRO A 30 -6.28 -16.69 17.38
C PRO A 30 -5.83 -17.59 16.22
N GLY A 31 -4.62 -17.34 15.71
CA GLY A 31 -4.07 -18.12 14.61
C GLY A 31 -3.01 -17.39 13.81
N LEU A 32 -2.50 -18.08 12.81
CA LEU A 32 -1.61 -17.53 11.78
C LEU A 32 -2.36 -17.50 10.44
N PHE A 33 -2.34 -16.37 9.79
CA PHE A 33 -3.07 -16.12 8.55
C PHE A 33 -2.10 -15.60 7.49
N ALA A 34 -2.37 -15.95 6.23
CA ALA A 34 -1.66 -15.42 5.09
C ALA A 34 -2.59 -14.66 4.15
N VAL A 35 -2.05 -13.63 3.53
CA VAL A 35 -2.63 -12.98 2.36
C VAL A 35 -1.56 -12.96 1.27
N GLU A 36 -1.85 -13.60 0.15
CA GLU A 36 -1.05 -13.50 -1.07
C GLU A 36 -1.68 -12.45 -1.97
N GLN A 37 -0.90 -11.43 -2.32
CA GLN A 37 -1.33 -10.31 -3.16
C GLN A 37 -0.53 -10.31 -4.46
N PHE A 38 -1.23 -10.46 -5.58
CA PHE A 38 -0.68 -10.31 -6.92
C PHE A 38 -1.09 -8.94 -7.45
N ASN A 39 -0.13 -8.16 -7.91
CA ASN A 39 -0.38 -6.86 -8.50
C ASN A 39 0.29 -6.74 -9.86
N TYR A 40 -0.41 -6.11 -10.77
CA TYR A 40 0.16 -5.52 -11.97
C TYR A 40 -0.25 -4.06 -12.04
N SER A 41 0.73 -3.18 -12.22
CA SER A 41 0.50 -1.76 -12.42
C SER A 41 1.23 -1.24 -13.63
N SER A 42 0.66 -0.25 -14.30
CA SER A 42 1.26 0.39 -15.47
C SER A 42 0.99 1.88 -15.51
N SER A 43 1.92 2.62 -16.10
CA SER A 43 1.83 4.06 -16.33
C SER A 43 2.41 4.44 -17.69
N SER A 44 1.82 5.43 -18.34
CA SER A 44 2.23 5.94 -19.66
C SER A 44 2.56 7.44 -19.65
N GLY A 45 2.86 8.00 -18.50
CA GLY A 45 3.23 9.42 -18.42
C GLY A 45 3.59 9.91 -17.03
N LEU A 46 4.47 10.89 -17.02
CA LEU A 46 4.82 11.70 -15.86
C LEU A 46 4.00 12.99 -15.87
N TYR A 47 3.71 13.50 -14.68
CA TYR A 47 2.88 14.68 -14.51
C TYR A 47 3.60 15.73 -13.67
N ASP A 48 3.44 17.01 -14.05
CA ASP A 48 4.00 18.15 -13.32
C ASP A 48 3.26 18.43 -11.99
N ASN A 49 3.66 19.46 -11.26
CA ASN A 49 3.06 19.84 -9.99
C ASN A 49 1.60 20.36 -10.09
N LYS A 50 1.12 20.64 -11.30
CA LYS A 50 -0.25 21.07 -11.60
C LYS A 50 -1.12 19.93 -12.14
N GLY A 51 -0.55 18.74 -12.35
CA GLY A 51 -1.23 17.58 -12.92
C GLY A 51 -1.30 17.58 -14.44
N ASN A 52 -0.48 18.38 -15.14
CA ASN A 52 -0.37 18.31 -16.58
C ASN A 52 0.64 17.24 -16.98
N LYS A 53 0.32 16.47 -18.03
CA LYS A 53 1.23 15.46 -18.55
C LYS A 53 2.47 16.13 -19.13
N LEU A 54 3.66 15.69 -18.72
CA LEU A 54 4.91 16.17 -19.27
C LEU A 54 5.14 15.63 -20.69
N PRO A 55 5.74 16.40 -21.60
CA PRO A 55 6.04 15.98 -22.97
C PRO A 55 7.30 15.12 -23.02
N ILE A 56 7.44 14.17 -22.10
CA ILE A 56 8.56 13.23 -22.01
C ILE A 56 8.01 11.84 -22.29
N PRO A 57 8.55 11.11 -23.29
CA PRO A 57 8.21 9.70 -23.46
C PRO A 57 8.53 8.93 -22.17
N PHE A 58 7.50 8.34 -21.58
CA PHE A 58 7.61 7.59 -20.33
C PHE A 58 6.64 6.42 -20.34
N SER A 59 7.15 5.27 -19.98
CA SER A 59 6.33 4.13 -19.60
C SER A 59 6.93 3.41 -18.38
N SER A 60 6.09 2.84 -17.58
CA SER A 60 6.49 1.99 -16.46
C SER A 60 5.49 0.88 -16.27
N SER A 61 5.97 -0.32 -15.97
CA SER A 61 5.13 -1.44 -15.55
C SER A 61 5.79 -2.18 -14.40
N ALA A 62 5.00 -2.57 -13.41
CA ALA A 62 5.45 -3.36 -12.29
C ALA A 62 4.52 -4.55 -12.07
N THR A 63 5.12 -5.72 -11.83
CA THR A 63 4.42 -6.90 -11.33
C THR A 63 4.96 -7.22 -9.95
N SER A 64 4.08 -7.48 -8.99
CA SER A 64 4.53 -7.89 -7.66
C SER A 64 3.75 -9.08 -7.12
N VAL A 65 4.44 -9.87 -6.31
CA VAL A 65 3.86 -10.88 -5.42
C VAL A 65 4.24 -10.49 -4.00
N THR A 66 3.23 -10.31 -3.15
CA THR A 66 3.44 -9.89 -1.76
C THR A 66 2.78 -10.88 -0.82
N THR A 67 3.59 -11.56 -0.02
CA THR A 67 3.12 -12.41 1.08
C THR A 67 2.98 -11.56 2.34
N ARG A 68 1.78 -11.55 2.91
CA ARG A 68 1.50 -10.94 4.22
C ARG A 68 1.18 -12.04 5.22
N LEU A 69 1.96 -12.13 6.28
CA LEU A 69 1.75 -13.05 7.39
C LEU A 69 1.22 -12.27 8.58
N LEU A 70 0.08 -12.68 9.12
CA LEU A 70 -0.59 -12.04 10.24
C LEU A 70 -0.74 -13.06 11.37
N ALA A 71 -0.17 -12.77 12.54
CA ALA A 71 -0.39 -13.53 13.75
C ALA A 71 -1.43 -12.83 14.63
N SER A 72 -2.48 -13.57 15.01
CA SER A 72 -3.49 -13.20 16.00
C SER A 72 -3.25 -13.97 17.29
N TYR A 73 -2.98 -13.28 18.37
CA TYR A 73 -2.51 -13.91 19.61
C TYR A 73 -3.65 -14.40 20.53
N GLY A 74 -4.89 -14.01 20.25
CA GLY A 74 -6.03 -14.33 21.13
C GLY A 74 -5.99 -13.64 22.50
N VAL A 75 -5.16 -12.62 22.63
CA VAL A 75 -5.04 -11.79 23.84
C VAL A 75 -5.59 -10.39 23.57
N GLU A 76 -6.02 -9.73 24.64
CA GLU A 76 -6.48 -8.36 24.59
C GLU A 76 -5.54 -7.42 25.36
N TRP A 77 -5.31 -6.26 24.81
CA TRP A 77 -4.61 -5.16 25.45
C TRP A 77 -5.35 -3.84 25.22
N LEU A 78 -5.63 -3.10 26.28
CA LEU A 78 -6.45 -1.86 26.25
C LEU A 78 -7.84 -2.08 25.58
N GLY A 79 -8.46 -3.26 25.80
CA GLY A 79 -9.73 -3.62 25.19
C GLY A 79 -9.67 -3.94 23.69
N ALA A 80 -8.48 -4.05 23.13
CA ALA A 80 -8.25 -4.40 21.74
C ALA A 80 -7.62 -5.78 21.60
N LYS A 81 -8.00 -6.53 20.57
CA LYS A 81 -7.29 -7.73 20.12
C LYS A 81 -5.94 -7.35 19.54
N VAL A 82 -4.91 -8.16 19.83
CA VAL A 82 -3.51 -7.88 19.49
C VAL A 82 -3.03 -8.77 18.35
N TYR A 83 -2.35 -8.14 17.39
CA TYR A 83 -1.77 -8.79 16.22
C TYR A 83 -0.35 -8.28 15.95
N THR A 84 0.42 -9.08 15.22
CA THR A 84 1.63 -8.65 14.52
C THR A 84 1.56 -9.05 13.06
N GLN A 85 2.29 -8.35 12.20
CA GLN A 85 2.30 -8.64 10.76
C GLN A 85 3.71 -8.53 10.19
N LEU A 86 3.99 -9.39 9.22
CA LEU A 86 5.17 -9.35 8.35
C LEU A 86 4.71 -9.27 6.91
N VAL A 87 5.29 -8.38 6.10
CA VAL A 87 4.98 -8.21 4.67
C VAL A 87 6.26 -8.35 3.85
N LEU A 88 6.24 -9.27 2.90
CA LEU A 88 7.37 -9.68 2.07
C LEU A 88 7.05 -9.46 0.58
N PRO A 89 7.35 -8.28 0.01
CA PRO A 89 7.05 -7.98 -1.38
C PRO A 89 8.21 -8.33 -2.30
N VAL A 90 7.95 -9.10 -3.36
CA VAL A 90 8.87 -9.33 -4.49
C VAL A 90 8.31 -8.60 -5.70
N VAL A 91 9.14 -7.80 -6.36
CA VAL A 91 8.70 -6.90 -7.43
C VAL A 91 9.59 -7.09 -8.65
N ALA A 92 8.99 -7.10 -9.84
CA ALA A 92 9.64 -6.92 -11.12
C ALA A 92 9.15 -5.60 -11.72
N LEU A 93 10.08 -4.68 -11.95
CA LEU A 93 9.83 -3.33 -12.46
C LEU A 93 10.53 -3.14 -13.80
N HIS A 94 9.82 -2.60 -14.77
CA HIS A 94 10.37 -2.07 -16.01
C HIS A 94 9.99 -0.60 -16.14
N THR A 95 10.96 0.25 -16.46
CA THR A 95 10.73 1.69 -16.66
C THR A 95 11.48 2.13 -17.91
N GLU A 96 10.83 2.92 -18.76
CA GLU A 96 11.41 3.54 -19.94
C GLU A 96 11.21 5.06 -19.85
N VAL A 97 12.31 5.81 -19.99
CA VAL A 97 12.32 7.28 -19.98
C VAL A 97 13.11 7.78 -21.18
N ALA A 98 12.49 8.56 -22.05
CA ALA A 98 13.11 9.15 -23.24
C ALA A 98 13.85 8.12 -24.13
N GLY A 99 13.29 6.92 -24.26
CA GLY A 99 13.85 5.83 -25.06
C GLY A 99 14.93 4.98 -24.37
N HIS A 100 15.22 5.25 -23.10
CA HIS A 100 16.13 4.43 -22.29
C HIS A 100 15.31 3.57 -21.33
N GLY A 101 15.35 2.26 -21.55
CA GLY A 101 14.65 1.25 -20.75
C GLY A 101 15.56 0.60 -19.72
N GLU A 102 15.06 0.44 -18.50
CA GLU A 102 15.70 -0.34 -17.43
C GLU A 102 14.72 -1.31 -16.83
N SER A 103 15.22 -2.49 -16.45
CA SER A 103 14.45 -3.49 -15.71
C SER A 103 15.19 -3.90 -14.45
N HIS A 104 14.46 -4.02 -13.36
CA HIS A 104 14.98 -4.53 -12.10
C HIS A 104 13.95 -5.44 -11.43
N ASN A 105 14.43 -6.52 -10.79
CA ASN A 105 13.61 -7.42 -10.01
C ASN A 105 14.29 -7.75 -8.70
N GLY A 106 13.52 -7.99 -7.67
CA GLY A 106 14.04 -8.36 -6.37
C GLY A 106 13.05 -8.15 -5.23
N LEU A 107 13.54 -8.37 -4.02
CA LEU A 107 12.81 -8.07 -2.80
C LEU A 107 12.67 -6.54 -2.66
N SER A 108 11.47 -6.06 -2.38
CA SER A 108 11.24 -4.67 -1.97
C SER A 108 11.43 -4.53 -0.45
N ASN A 109 11.08 -3.40 0.13
CA ASN A 109 11.25 -3.17 1.56
C ASN A 109 10.34 -4.10 2.36
N VAL A 110 10.92 -4.98 3.17
CA VAL A 110 10.18 -5.80 4.13
C VAL A 110 9.51 -4.88 5.13
N THR A 111 8.22 -5.10 5.39
CA THR A 111 7.48 -4.31 6.38
C THR A 111 7.11 -5.19 7.57
N VAL A 112 7.42 -4.68 8.76
CA VAL A 112 7.05 -5.30 10.03
C VAL A 112 6.04 -4.43 10.73
N THR A 113 4.95 -5.03 11.22
CA THR A 113 3.99 -4.39 12.12
C THR A 113 4.15 -5.02 13.50
N PRO A 114 4.96 -4.44 14.41
CA PRO A 114 5.21 -5.05 15.73
C PRO A 114 3.95 -5.07 16.60
N VAL A 115 3.06 -4.12 16.43
CA VAL A 115 1.77 -4.05 17.14
C VAL A 115 0.70 -3.53 16.21
N LEU A 116 -0.40 -4.29 16.09
CA LEU A 116 -1.62 -3.89 15.45
C LEU A 116 -2.78 -4.25 16.39
N LEU A 117 -3.61 -3.29 16.69
CA LEU A 117 -4.71 -3.38 17.64
C LEU A 117 -6.04 -3.30 16.89
N ARG A 118 -7.05 -4.10 17.32
CA ARG A 118 -8.41 -4.04 16.81
C ARG A 118 -9.40 -3.93 17.94
N TRP A 119 -10.26 -2.93 17.85
CA TRP A 119 -11.45 -2.73 18.70
C TRP A 119 -12.71 -3.01 17.90
N ASP A 120 -13.58 -3.85 18.41
CA ASP A 120 -14.92 -4.04 17.87
C ASP A 120 -15.83 -3.00 18.55
N VAL A 121 -16.04 -1.85 17.90
CA VAL A 121 -16.67 -0.65 18.52
C VAL A 121 -18.20 -0.63 18.39
N ALA A 122 -18.76 -1.35 17.43
CA ALA A 122 -20.21 -1.55 17.24
C ALA A 122 -20.47 -2.84 16.44
N ALA A 123 -21.72 -3.23 16.29
CA ALA A 123 -22.09 -4.33 15.42
C ALA A 123 -21.52 -4.11 14.01
N HIS A 124 -20.78 -5.10 13.50
CA HIS A 124 -20.12 -5.05 12.18
C HIS A 124 -19.12 -3.89 11.97
N THR A 125 -18.73 -3.19 13.05
CA THR A 125 -17.84 -2.04 12.95
C THR A 125 -16.63 -2.22 13.84
N ASN A 126 -15.45 -2.13 13.24
CA ASN A 126 -14.19 -2.18 13.96
C ASN A 126 -13.26 -1.01 13.60
N VAL A 127 -12.42 -0.68 14.55
CA VAL A 127 -11.31 0.28 14.39
C VAL A 127 -10.02 -0.49 14.59
N THR A 128 -9.01 -0.19 13.78
CA THR A 128 -7.67 -0.73 13.96
C THR A 128 -6.66 0.40 14.02
N ALA A 129 -5.68 0.27 14.91
CA ALA A 129 -4.53 1.16 14.98
C ALA A 129 -3.25 0.33 15.07
N GLY A 130 -2.24 0.76 14.35
CA GLY A 130 -0.96 0.05 14.29
C GLY A 130 0.18 0.94 13.82
N PHE A 131 1.34 0.35 13.78
CA PHE A 131 2.56 1.01 13.40
C PHE A 131 3.39 0.08 12.53
N ASP A 132 3.48 0.40 11.24
CA ASP A 132 4.29 -0.34 10.29
C ASP A 132 5.69 0.28 10.18
N ILE A 133 6.69 -0.55 10.01
CA ILE A 133 8.08 -0.16 9.75
C ILE A 133 8.51 -0.82 8.45
N ALA A 134 8.59 -0.05 7.38
CA ALA A 134 9.17 -0.51 6.12
C ALA A 134 10.69 -0.39 6.22
N LEU A 135 11.37 -1.54 6.37
CA LEU A 135 12.79 -1.63 6.64
C LEU A 135 13.61 -1.41 5.36
N GLN A 136 14.81 -0.88 5.49
CA GLN A 136 15.77 -0.75 4.39
C GLN A 136 16.42 -2.12 4.08
N THR A 137 15.62 -3.09 3.62
CA THR A 137 16.08 -4.48 3.36
C THR A 137 16.00 -4.87 1.90
N GLY A 138 15.41 -4.03 1.05
CA GLY A 138 15.12 -4.35 -0.34
C GLY A 138 16.32 -4.16 -1.28
N SER A 139 16.12 -4.60 -2.52
CA SER A 139 17.09 -4.43 -3.62
C SER A 139 17.08 -2.98 -4.11
N TYR A 140 17.86 -2.14 -3.45
CA TYR A 140 18.02 -0.72 -3.76
C TYR A 140 19.38 -0.44 -4.41
N ASN A 141 19.38 0.38 -5.46
CA ASN A 141 20.58 0.89 -6.09
C ASN A 141 20.37 2.36 -6.50
N PRO A 142 21.13 3.33 -5.96
CA PRO A 142 20.94 4.75 -6.24
C PRO A 142 21.23 5.15 -7.69
N ALA A 143 21.97 4.33 -8.44
CA ALA A 143 22.34 4.60 -9.83
C ALA A 143 21.37 4.02 -10.86
N ARG A 144 20.31 3.30 -10.42
CA ARG A 144 19.38 2.59 -11.31
C ARG A 144 17.95 2.69 -10.79
N THR A 145 16.99 2.40 -11.67
CA THR A 145 15.61 2.10 -11.28
C THR A 145 15.60 0.99 -10.22
N SER A 146 14.99 1.22 -9.08
CA SER A 146 14.99 0.29 -7.94
C SER A 146 13.58 -0.13 -7.57
N VAL A 147 13.45 -1.39 -7.11
CA VAL A 147 12.19 -1.96 -6.61
C VAL A 147 11.96 -1.70 -5.11
N ALA A 148 12.91 -1.04 -4.47
CA ALA A 148 12.92 -0.70 -3.07
C ALA A 148 13.38 0.74 -2.86
N VAL A 149 13.11 1.30 -1.68
CA VAL A 149 13.67 2.59 -1.26
C VAL A 149 14.89 2.36 -0.36
N GLY A 150 15.88 3.25 -0.44
CA GLY A 150 17.15 3.16 0.29
C GLY A 150 17.10 3.72 1.72
N TYR A 151 15.93 3.72 2.36
CA TYR A 151 15.72 4.25 3.69
C TYR A 151 14.60 3.51 4.44
N THR A 152 14.53 3.67 5.75
CA THR A 152 13.43 3.17 6.56
C THR A 152 12.27 4.17 6.55
N SER A 153 11.04 3.66 6.44
CA SER A 153 9.81 4.46 6.53
C SER A 153 8.98 4.01 7.73
N TRP A 154 8.64 4.97 8.59
CA TRP A 154 7.83 4.82 9.79
C TRP A 154 6.38 5.17 9.46
N GLN A 155 5.46 4.24 9.69
CA GLN A 155 4.12 4.34 9.11
C GLN A 155 3.03 4.06 10.16
N PRO A 156 2.63 5.05 10.98
CA PRO A 156 1.43 4.92 11.81
C PRO A 156 0.18 4.76 10.93
N VAL A 157 -0.68 3.82 11.34
CA VAL A 157 -1.91 3.43 10.61
C VAL A 157 -3.10 3.52 11.54
N LEU A 158 -4.19 4.09 11.04
CA LEU A 158 -5.50 4.08 11.68
C LEU A 158 -6.55 3.73 10.63
N ALA A 159 -7.36 2.70 10.89
CA ALA A 159 -8.43 2.32 9.97
C ALA A 159 -9.75 2.08 10.70
N ILE A 160 -10.83 2.30 9.99
CA ILE A 160 -12.19 1.96 10.43
C ILE A 160 -12.89 1.22 9.30
N ARG A 161 -13.67 0.20 9.64
CA ARG A 161 -14.54 -0.50 8.69
C ARG A 161 -15.85 -0.89 9.35
N HIS A 162 -16.93 -0.61 8.63
CA HIS A 162 -18.23 -1.22 8.84
C HIS A 162 -18.42 -2.31 7.76
N ASN A 163 -18.58 -3.55 8.16
CA ASN A 163 -18.78 -4.68 7.23
C ASN A 163 -19.95 -5.53 7.68
N ASN A 164 -21.15 -5.18 7.22
CA ASN A 164 -22.35 -6.01 7.42
C ASN A 164 -22.28 -7.19 6.44
N PRO A 165 -22.30 -8.47 6.92
CA PRO A 165 -22.18 -9.64 6.06
C PRO A 165 -23.31 -9.79 5.02
N GLU A 166 -24.46 -9.15 5.23
CA GLU A 166 -25.61 -9.16 4.32
C GLU A 166 -26.00 -7.75 3.85
N GLY A 167 -25.03 -6.84 3.70
CA GLY A 167 -25.32 -5.46 3.37
C GLY A 167 -24.11 -4.60 3.15
N LEU A 168 -24.20 -3.38 3.68
CA LEU A 168 -23.20 -2.33 3.46
C LEU A 168 -21.82 -2.71 3.99
N ASP A 169 -20.80 -2.46 3.19
CA ASP A 169 -19.38 -2.54 3.54
C ASP A 169 -18.70 -1.22 3.21
N LEU A 170 -18.25 -0.50 4.20
CA LEU A 170 -17.52 0.77 4.07
C LEU A 170 -16.26 0.73 4.92
N GLY A 171 -15.14 1.13 4.35
CA GLY A 171 -13.88 1.18 5.09
C GLY A 171 -12.93 2.24 4.57
N ILE A 172 -12.12 2.77 5.48
CA ILE A 172 -11.00 3.64 5.17
C ILE A 172 -9.81 3.29 6.06
N SER A 173 -8.63 3.23 5.46
CA SER A 173 -7.35 3.12 6.14
C SER A 173 -6.54 4.39 5.91
N ASN A 174 -6.06 4.99 6.97
CA ASN A 174 -5.26 6.20 6.95
C ASN A 174 -3.84 5.86 7.41
N ARG A 175 -2.85 6.31 6.67
CA ARG A 175 -1.44 6.04 6.91
C ARG A 175 -0.63 7.31 6.73
N LEU A 176 0.33 7.54 7.63
CA LEU A 176 1.38 8.53 7.41
C LEU A 176 2.65 7.81 6.97
N LEU A 177 3.37 8.38 6.04
CA LEU A 177 4.72 7.95 5.63
C LEU A 177 5.71 8.98 6.19
N ILE A 178 6.51 8.57 7.16
CA ILE A 178 7.55 9.39 7.77
C ILE A 178 8.88 8.74 7.41
N ASN A 179 9.66 9.39 6.56
CA ASN A 179 10.80 8.78 5.89
C ASN A 179 12.11 9.24 6.52
N ASP A 180 13.03 8.30 6.73
CA ASP A 180 14.40 8.60 7.09
C ASP A 180 15.16 9.17 5.89
N THR A 181 16.34 9.76 6.14
CA THR A 181 17.25 10.18 5.08
C THR A 181 18.00 8.97 4.55
N ASN A 182 18.04 8.80 3.24
CA ASN A 182 18.90 7.81 2.60
C ASN A 182 20.37 8.19 2.80
N SER A 183 21.13 7.35 3.51
CA SER A 183 22.53 7.61 3.86
C SER A 183 23.47 7.62 2.64
N SER A 184 23.09 6.89 1.58
CA SER A 184 23.93 6.78 0.36
C SER A 184 23.80 7.99 -0.57
N THR A 185 22.64 8.62 -0.58
CA THR A 185 22.34 9.74 -1.51
C THR A 185 22.16 11.06 -0.79
N HIS A 186 22.03 11.05 0.55
CA HIS A 186 21.64 12.19 1.36
C HIS A 186 20.29 12.82 0.91
N TYR A 187 19.44 11.99 0.27
CA TYR A 187 18.09 12.37 -0.10
C TYR A 187 17.11 11.97 1.00
N ARG A 188 16.15 12.82 1.30
CA ARG A 188 15.03 12.53 2.18
C ARG A 188 13.73 12.75 1.43
N SER A 189 13.01 11.68 1.16
CA SER A 189 11.66 11.75 0.63
C SER A 189 10.72 12.40 1.64
N GLY A 190 9.93 13.36 1.22
CA GLY A 190 9.00 14.09 2.10
C GLY A 190 7.95 13.18 2.72
N SER A 191 7.39 13.64 3.83
CA SER A 191 6.32 12.92 4.52
C SER A 191 5.02 12.99 3.73
N ALA A 192 4.26 11.89 3.73
CA ALA A 192 3.02 11.80 2.97
C ALA A 192 1.89 11.18 3.79
N TYR A 193 0.68 11.57 3.44
CA TYR A 193 -0.55 10.92 3.87
C TYR A 193 -1.06 10.01 2.77
N VAL A 194 -1.47 8.80 3.15
CA VAL A 194 -2.12 7.83 2.27
C VAL A 194 -3.46 7.43 2.86
N ALA A 195 -4.49 7.41 2.04
CA ALA A 195 -5.77 6.81 2.36
C ALA A 195 -6.11 5.74 1.32
N ASP A 196 -6.36 4.52 1.77
CA ASP A 196 -7.02 3.48 0.97
C ASP A 196 -8.46 3.35 1.47
N PHE A 197 -9.42 3.21 0.56
CA PHE A 197 -10.84 3.15 0.90
C PHE A 197 -11.59 2.11 0.08
N ILE A 198 -12.69 1.62 0.66
CA ILE A 198 -13.59 0.65 0.04
C ILE A 198 -15.03 1.02 0.36
N GLY A 199 -15.91 0.83 -0.60
CA GLY A 199 -17.35 0.92 -0.45
C GLY A 199 -18.03 -0.13 -1.30
N GLY A 200 -18.92 -0.94 -0.70
CA GLY A 200 -19.55 -2.02 -1.42
C GLY A 200 -20.75 -2.61 -0.69
N TRP A 201 -21.23 -3.71 -1.23
CA TRP A 201 -22.38 -4.43 -0.71
C TRP A 201 -22.12 -5.93 -0.73
N ASN A 202 -22.37 -6.59 0.41
CA ASN A 202 -22.28 -8.04 0.55
C ASN A 202 -23.63 -8.68 0.16
N ILE A 203 -23.56 -9.73 -0.68
CA ILE A 203 -24.72 -10.49 -1.18
C ILE A 203 -24.34 -11.97 -1.08
N GLY A 204 -24.74 -12.62 0.00
CA GLY A 204 -24.35 -13.99 0.31
C GLY A 204 -22.81 -14.10 0.42
N LYS A 205 -22.20 -14.95 -0.42
CA LYS A 205 -20.74 -15.12 -0.43
C LYS A 205 -20.00 -14.09 -1.28
N TRP A 206 -20.69 -13.26 -2.00
CA TRP A 206 -20.11 -12.26 -2.89
C TRP A 206 -20.16 -10.87 -2.27
N LYS A 207 -19.19 -10.07 -2.66
CA LYS A 207 -19.21 -8.63 -2.50
C LYS A 207 -18.89 -7.95 -3.82
N VAL A 208 -19.60 -6.87 -4.10
CA VAL A 208 -19.33 -5.98 -5.23
C VAL A 208 -19.23 -4.55 -4.72
N GLY A 209 -18.35 -3.75 -5.31
CA GLY A 209 -18.16 -2.39 -4.85
C GLY A 209 -17.10 -1.62 -5.62
N LEU A 210 -16.65 -0.56 -4.98
CA LEU A 210 -15.56 0.30 -5.44
C LEU A 210 -14.45 0.32 -4.40
N THR A 211 -13.22 0.40 -4.86
CA THR A 211 -12.04 0.65 -4.02
C THR A 211 -11.19 1.73 -4.65
N GLY A 212 -10.43 2.43 -3.84
CA GLY A 212 -9.55 3.46 -4.35
C GLY A 212 -8.48 3.85 -3.36
N SER A 213 -7.62 4.75 -3.80
CA SER A 213 -6.49 5.23 -3.04
C SER A 213 -6.23 6.71 -3.29
N TYR A 214 -5.73 7.38 -2.27
CA TYR A 214 -5.28 8.75 -2.30
C TYR A 214 -3.93 8.86 -1.63
N LEU A 215 -2.99 9.56 -2.26
CA LEU A 215 -1.71 9.93 -1.67
C LEU A 215 -1.51 11.44 -1.79
N ASN A 216 -1.05 12.06 -0.72
CA ASN A 216 -0.67 13.46 -0.67
C ASN A 216 0.60 13.62 0.16
N GLN A 217 1.70 13.89 -0.51
CA GLN A 217 2.93 14.31 0.15
C GLN A 217 2.77 15.76 0.61
N PHE A 218 2.92 16.01 1.91
CA PHE A 218 2.65 17.31 2.52
C PHE A 218 3.91 18.07 2.92
N THR A 219 5.09 17.42 2.92
CA THR A 219 6.39 18.11 3.03
C THR A 219 7.20 17.93 1.74
N ASP A 220 8.08 18.88 1.45
CA ASP A 220 8.98 18.78 0.32
C ASP A 220 10.03 17.69 0.53
N ASP A 221 10.52 17.14 -0.56
CA ASP A 221 11.74 16.33 -0.54
C ASP A 221 12.95 17.20 -0.20
N ARG A 222 14.01 16.58 0.28
CA ARG A 222 15.28 17.25 0.60
C ARG A 222 16.46 16.55 -0.04
N GLN A 223 17.39 17.34 -0.55
CA GLN A 223 18.69 16.86 -1.02
C GLN A 223 19.78 17.58 -0.23
N ASN A 224 20.66 16.83 0.44
CA ASN A 224 21.75 17.39 1.28
C ASN A 224 21.24 18.41 2.32
N GLY A 225 20.04 18.17 2.89
CA GLY A 225 19.42 19.05 3.88
C GLY A 225 18.67 20.28 3.30
N VAL A 226 18.71 20.48 1.98
CA VAL A 226 18.03 21.59 1.29
C VAL A 226 16.71 21.12 0.71
N ASP A 227 15.63 21.85 0.94
CA ASP A 227 14.31 21.56 0.42
C ASP A 227 14.25 21.71 -1.12
N ILE A 228 13.69 20.70 -1.80
CA ILE A 228 13.34 20.75 -3.22
C ILE A 228 11.92 21.30 -3.30
N THR A 229 11.80 22.63 -3.31
CA THR A 229 10.52 23.33 -3.19
C THR A 229 9.49 22.88 -4.20
N GLY A 230 8.31 22.47 -3.71
CA GLY A 230 7.17 22.07 -4.54
C GLY A 230 7.26 20.63 -5.07
N ASN A 231 8.30 19.87 -4.74
CA ASN A 231 8.42 18.47 -5.13
C ASN A 231 7.61 17.57 -4.20
N ARG A 232 6.28 17.53 -4.40
CA ARG A 232 5.31 16.80 -3.60
C ARG A 232 4.40 15.96 -4.47
N ALA A 233 4.46 14.64 -4.29
CA ALA A 233 3.58 13.73 -5.01
C ALA A 233 2.12 13.85 -4.53
N ARG A 234 1.20 13.76 -5.49
CA ARG A 234 -0.22 13.56 -5.21
C ARG A 234 -0.80 12.60 -6.22
N THR A 235 -1.58 11.61 -5.76
CA THR A 235 -2.27 10.67 -6.64
C THR A 235 -3.68 10.40 -6.14
N PHE A 236 -4.56 10.06 -7.07
CA PHE A 236 -5.90 9.56 -6.77
C PHE A 236 -6.25 8.47 -7.78
N ALA A 237 -6.69 7.32 -7.28
CA ALA A 237 -7.16 6.20 -8.09
C ALA A 237 -8.47 5.65 -7.54
N LEU A 238 -9.32 5.14 -8.43
CA LEU A 238 -10.63 4.55 -8.10
C LEU A 238 -10.99 3.48 -9.12
N GLY A 239 -11.68 2.45 -8.68
CA GLY A 239 -12.22 1.44 -9.58
C GLY A 239 -13.01 0.34 -8.90
N PRO A 240 -13.55 -0.62 -9.68
CA PRO A 240 -14.39 -1.69 -9.18
C PRO A 240 -13.60 -2.72 -8.37
N THR A 241 -14.30 -3.34 -7.42
CA THR A 241 -13.82 -4.50 -6.65
C THR A 241 -14.90 -5.57 -6.59
N VAL A 242 -14.47 -6.81 -6.63
CA VAL A 242 -15.30 -7.98 -6.37
C VAL A 242 -14.56 -8.91 -5.42
N ALA A 243 -15.26 -9.45 -4.43
CA ALA A 243 -14.72 -10.45 -3.54
C ALA A 243 -15.66 -11.65 -3.43
N TYR A 244 -15.08 -12.83 -3.18
CA TYR A 244 -15.80 -14.06 -2.89
C TYR A 244 -15.26 -14.68 -1.60
N ASN A 245 -16.17 -14.92 -0.66
CA ASN A 245 -15.86 -15.53 0.62
C ASN A 245 -16.29 -17.01 0.59
N ALA A 246 -15.31 -17.90 0.58
CA ALA A 246 -15.51 -19.35 0.56
C ALA A 246 -15.51 -19.98 1.98
N GLY A 247 -15.62 -19.17 3.04
CA GLY A 247 -15.52 -19.58 4.43
C GLY A 247 -14.10 -19.42 4.96
N PRO A 248 -13.25 -20.49 4.96
CA PRO A 248 -11.89 -20.37 5.50
C PRO A 248 -10.95 -19.53 4.63
N PHE A 249 -11.28 -19.32 3.37
CA PHE A 249 -10.49 -18.49 2.46
C PHE A 249 -11.36 -17.52 1.68
N SER A 250 -10.77 -16.44 1.27
CA SER A 250 -11.40 -15.45 0.40
C SER A 250 -10.50 -15.08 -0.76
N ILE A 251 -11.11 -14.76 -1.89
CA ILE A 251 -10.46 -14.21 -3.05
C ILE A 251 -11.07 -12.85 -3.34
N ASN A 252 -10.22 -11.90 -3.70
CA ASN A 252 -10.63 -10.56 -4.10
C ASN A 252 -9.90 -10.17 -5.38
N MET A 253 -10.60 -9.50 -6.27
CA MET A 253 -10.03 -8.86 -7.44
C MET A 253 -10.50 -7.41 -7.52
N ASN A 254 -9.57 -6.49 -7.80
CA ASN A 254 -9.93 -5.10 -8.05
C ASN A 254 -9.06 -4.49 -9.15
N TYR A 255 -9.63 -3.48 -9.81
CA TYR A 255 -8.94 -2.61 -10.75
C TYR A 255 -9.03 -1.19 -10.23
N GLN A 256 -7.92 -0.48 -10.21
CA GLN A 256 -7.87 0.93 -9.81
C GLN A 256 -7.30 1.75 -10.97
N LYS A 257 -8.12 2.62 -11.53
CA LYS A 257 -7.70 3.56 -12.57
C LYS A 257 -7.11 4.80 -11.92
N GLY A 258 -5.91 5.19 -12.34
CA GLY A 258 -5.31 6.48 -11.98
C GLY A 258 -6.08 7.63 -12.60
N LEU A 259 -6.77 8.40 -11.78
CA LEU A 259 -7.58 9.54 -12.21
C LEU A 259 -6.80 10.85 -12.13
N TYR A 260 -5.88 10.97 -11.17
CA TYR A 260 -5.05 12.15 -10.97
C TYR A 260 -3.64 11.78 -10.54
N ALA A 261 -2.65 12.54 -11.02
CA ALA A 261 -1.28 12.51 -10.53
C ALA A 261 -0.64 13.91 -10.64
N ALA A 262 0.22 14.26 -9.69
CA ALA A 262 1.07 15.43 -9.74
C ALA A 262 2.45 15.10 -9.14
N ASN A 263 3.52 15.58 -9.76
CA ASN A 263 4.93 15.28 -9.48
C ASN A 263 5.25 13.78 -9.43
N THR A 264 4.52 12.97 -10.17
CA THR A 264 4.71 11.52 -10.21
C THR A 264 4.06 10.93 -11.47
N ALA A 265 4.20 9.62 -11.65
CA ALA A 265 3.50 8.88 -12.69
C ALA A 265 2.02 8.66 -12.31
N LYS A 266 1.13 8.65 -13.31
CA LYS A 266 -0.27 8.25 -13.15
C LYS A 266 -0.41 6.78 -13.55
N SER A 267 -0.74 5.92 -12.59
CA SER A 267 -0.74 4.48 -12.78
C SER A 267 -2.15 3.89 -12.68
N ASP A 268 -2.43 2.93 -13.54
CA ASP A 268 -3.54 1.99 -13.40
C ASP A 268 -3.00 0.72 -12.72
N ALA A 269 -3.81 0.05 -11.89
CA ALA A 269 -3.41 -1.15 -11.17
C ALA A 269 -4.51 -2.22 -11.13
N VAL A 270 -4.11 -3.48 -11.25
CA VAL A 270 -4.96 -4.66 -10.99
C VAL A 270 -4.40 -5.40 -9.80
N TRP A 271 -5.25 -5.81 -8.88
CA TRP A 271 -4.92 -6.63 -7.73
C TRP A 271 -5.75 -7.91 -7.73
N ILE A 272 -5.11 -9.04 -7.45
CA ILE A 272 -5.76 -10.32 -7.14
C ILE A 272 -5.18 -10.79 -5.81
N ASN A 273 -6.03 -11.01 -4.84
CA ASN A 273 -5.62 -11.31 -3.47
C ASN A 273 -6.30 -12.59 -2.98
N PHE A 274 -5.56 -13.41 -2.24
CA PHE A 274 -6.04 -14.61 -1.58
C PHE A 274 -5.74 -14.51 -0.09
N ALA A 275 -6.76 -14.69 0.75
CA ALA A 275 -6.57 -14.76 2.20
C ALA A 275 -6.97 -16.14 2.71
N MET A 276 -6.13 -16.71 3.59
CA MET A 276 -6.34 -18.04 4.15
C MET A 276 -5.75 -18.17 5.56
N PRO A 277 -6.32 -18.99 6.43
CA PRO A 277 -5.64 -19.43 7.64
C PRO A 277 -4.54 -20.43 7.29
N LEU A 278 -3.36 -20.26 7.89
CA LEU A 278 -2.28 -21.24 7.85
C LEU A 278 -2.36 -22.17 9.07
N TRP A 279 -2.77 -21.60 10.19
CA TRP A 279 -2.97 -22.33 11.44
C TRP A 279 -4.05 -21.63 12.25
N LEU A 280 -4.94 -22.38 12.87
CA LEU A 280 -5.94 -21.90 13.81
C LEU A 280 -5.58 -22.36 15.21
N GLY A 281 -5.47 -21.41 16.14
CA GLY A 281 -5.28 -21.71 17.56
C GLY A 281 -6.46 -22.55 18.04
N GLY A 282 -6.20 -23.78 18.47
CA GLY A 282 -7.21 -24.64 19.07
C GLY A 282 -7.75 -23.97 20.33
N GLY A 283 -9.06 -23.77 20.41
CA GLY A 283 -9.71 -23.46 21.68
C GLY A 283 -9.50 -24.67 22.63
N HIS A 284 -8.84 -24.41 23.74
CA HIS A 284 -8.87 -25.30 24.90
C HIS A 284 -10.06 -24.93 25.74
#